data_7fed127183b22b51649db730b6c8bb5e
#
_entry.id   7fed127183b22b51649db730b6c8bb5e
#
_cell.length_a   1.000
_cell.length_b   1.000
_cell.length_c   1.000
_cell.angle_alpha   90.00
_cell.angle_beta   90.00
_cell.angle_gamma   90.00
#
_symmetry.space_group_name_H-M   'P 1'
#
loop_
_entity.id
_entity.type
_entity.pdbx_description
1 polymer ?
#
loop_
_entity_poly.entity_id
_entity_poly.type
_entity_poly.pdbx_seq_one_letter_code
_entity_poly.pdbx_strand_id
1 'polypeptide(L)'
;PEKGGAVTYMEPDVWLNEQSALPLPDARLKLFTSSKPPEALCILAREGGIVIAGDSLQHSPEPSEFHSFLAKLMMKRMGFFKPYNVGPGWLQFAHPTADDVRSVLELDFEHVLPCHGDAVIGGAKDKFRPALEGELKGCHT
;
A
#
# COMPACT_ATOMS: atom_id res chain seq x y z
N PRO A 1 -15.81 5.92 -11.23
CA PRO A 1 -15.00 4.72 -11.01
C PRO A 1 -15.69 3.55 -11.70
N GLU A 2 -14.96 2.88 -12.60
CA GLU A 2 -15.46 1.68 -13.24
C GLU A 2 -15.70 0.62 -12.15
N LYS A 3 -16.87 -0.03 -12.20
CA LYS A 3 -17.18 -1.16 -11.33
C LYS A 3 -16.14 -2.25 -11.64
N GLY A 4 -15.07 -2.30 -10.87
CA GLY A 4 -14.07 -3.36 -10.99
C GLY A 4 -14.75 -4.70 -10.73
N GLY A 5 -14.46 -5.71 -11.53
CA GLY A 5 -15.15 -6.99 -11.58
C GLY A 5 -15.03 -7.91 -10.35
N ALA A 6 -14.99 -7.37 -9.14
CA ALA A 6 -15.24 -8.14 -7.94
C ALA A 6 -16.74 -8.44 -7.86
N VAL A 7 -17.09 -9.72 -7.69
CA VAL A 7 -18.45 -10.15 -7.37
C VAL A 7 -18.80 -9.54 -6.02
N THR A 8 -19.40 -8.37 -6.05
CA THR A 8 -19.91 -7.72 -4.84
C THR A 8 -21.26 -8.34 -4.50
N TYR A 9 -21.30 -9.06 -3.40
CA TYR A 9 -22.58 -9.57 -2.83
C TYR A 9 -23.49 -8.43 -2.32
N MET A 10 -22.92 -7.22 -2.16
CA MET A 10 -23.63 -6.01 -1.78
C MET A 10 -23.10 -4.83 -2.59
N GLU A 11 -24.00 -3.97 -3.05
CA GLU A 11 -23.60 -2.67 -3.59
C GLU A 11 -23.20 -1.75 -2.42
N PRO A 12 -22.10 -1.00 -2.51
CA PRO A 12 -21.72 -0.04 -1.49
C PRO A 12 -22.69 1.13 -1.47
N ASP A 13 -23.04 1.62 -0.29
CA ASP A 13 -23.91 2.79 -0.14
C ASP A 13 -23.22 4.07 -0.62
N VAL A 14 -21.89 4.13 -0.51
CA VAL A 14 -21.09 5.30 -0.89
C VAL A 14 -19.82 4.87 -1.62
N TRP A 15 -19.57 5.51 -2.75
CA TRP A 15 -18.27 5.44 -3.44
C TRP A 15 -17.39 6.60 -2.98
N LEU A 16 -16.23 6.28 -2.40
CA LEU A 16 -15.29 7.27 -1.91
C LEU A 16 -14.33 7.74 -3.01
N ASN A 17 -13.90 8.98 -2.93
CA ASN A 17 -12.84 9.60 -3.72
C ASN A 17 -12.00 10.52 -2.82
N GLU A 18 -10.96 11.18 -3.37
CA GLU A 18 -10.05 12.03 -2.59
C GLU A 18 -10.74 13.26 -1.96
N GLN A 19 -11.91 13.67 -2.46
CA GLN A 19 -12.71 14.78 -1.95
C GLN A 19 -13.82 14.32 -1.00
N SER A 20 -13.98 13.02 -0.80
CA SER A 20 -15.03 12.49 0.08
C SER A 20 -14.79 12.87 1.54
N ALA A 21 -15.84 13.34 2.21
CA ALA A 21 -15.80 13.50 3.65
C ALA A 21 -15.71 12.13 4.33
N LEU A 22 -14.71 11.95 5.15
CA LEU A 22 -14.52 10.73 5.93
C LEU A 22 -15.08 10.88 7.35
N PRO A 23 -15.39 9.79 8.04
CA PRO A 23 -15.92 9.85 9.43
C PRO A 23 -14.96 10.52 10.43
N LEU A 24 -13.64 10.52 10.12
CA LEU A 24 -12.62 11.18 10.93
C LEU A 24 -12.24 12.51 10.26
N PRO A 25 -12.31 13.65 10.99
CA PRO A 25 -12.10 14.97 10.40
C PRO A 25 -10.67 15.24 9.93
N ASP A 26 -9.69 14.50 10.44
CA ASP A 26 -8.28 14.58 10.08
C ASP A 26 -7.85 13.50 9.06
N ALA A 27 -8.81 12.71 8.55
CA ALA A 27 -8.55 11.68 7.56
C ALA A 27 -8.75 12.21 6.14
N ARG A 28 -7.90 11.75 5.23
CA ARG A 28 -8.04 11.95 3.78
C ARG A 28 -7.63 10.70 3.02
N LEU A 29 -8.10 10.57 1.80
CA LEU A 29 -7.70 9.49 0.90
C LEU A 29 -6.68 10.00 -0.12
N LYS A 30 -5.75 9.12 -0.48
CA LYS A 30 -4.91 9.19 -1.67
C LYS A 30 -5.22 7.98 -2.52
N LEU A 31 -5.73 8.19 -3.73
CA LEU A 31 -6.10 7.11 -4.64
C LEU A 31 -4.97 6.80 -5.61
N PHE A 32 -4.75 5.53 -5.87
CA PHE A 32 -3.92 5.02 -6.96
C PHE A 32 -4.82 4.70 -8.14
N THR A 33 -5.00 5.66 -9.03
CA THR A 33 -6.00 5.58 -10.10
C THR A 33 -5.59 4.69 -11.26
N SER A 34 -4.29 4.44 -11.41
CA SER A 34 -3.76 3.56 -12.46
C SER A 34 -3.82 2.08 -12.08
N SER A 35 -3.80 1.75 -10.80
CA SER A 35 -3.82 0.35 -10.33
C SER A 35 -5.19 -0.31 -10.61
N LYS A 36 -5.15 -1.62 -10.94
CA LYS A 36 -6.36 -2.42 -11.20
C LYS A 36 -6.30 -3.74 -10.43
N PRO A 37 -7.12 -3.92 -9.37
CA PRO A 37 -8.15 -2.98 -8.89
C PRO A 37 -7.57 -1.68 -8.33
N PRO A 38 -8.36 -0.59 -8.30
CA PRO A 38 -7.94 0.65 -7.64
C PRO A 38 -7.65 0.41 -6.16
N GLU A 39 -6.61 1.06 -5.66
CA GLU A 39 -6.24 1.04 -4.24
C GLU A 39 -6.16 2.46 -3.70
N ALA A 40 -6.27 2.61 -2.39
CA ALA A 40 -6.17 3.88 -1.70
C ALA A 40 -5.32 3.76 -0.44
N LEU A 41 -4.62 4.84 -0.11
CA LEU A 41 -4.10 5.09 1.23
C LEU A 41 -5.10 5.94 2.01
N CYS A 42 -5.39 5.56 3.25
CA CYS A 42 -6.05 6.46 4.19
C CYS A 42 -4.98 7.14 5.05
N ILE A 43 -4.98 8.46 5.07
CA ILE A 43 -3.96 9.27 5.72
C ILE A 43 -4.61 10.04 6.85
N LEU A 44 -4.11 9.85 8.08
CA LEU A 44 -4.52 10.62 9.26
C LEU A 44 -3.47 11.69 9.55
N ALA A 45 -3.88 12.94 9.76
CA ALA A 45 -2.95 14.06 9.97
C ALA A 45 -2.34 14.13 11.38
N ARG A 46 -2.77 13.25 12.30
CA ARG A 46 -2.28 13.18 13.68
C ARG A 46 -0.92 12.49 13.75
N GLU A 47 -0.21 12.65 14.88
CA GLU A 47 1.06 11.96 15.21
C GLU A 47 2.14 12.08 14.14
N GLY A 48 2.20 13.22 13.43
CA GLY A 48 3.16 13.43 12.34
C GLY A 48 2.78 12.74 11.03
N GLY A 49 1.58 12.21 10.94
CA GLY A 49 1.03 11.50 9.79
C GLY A 49 1.04 9.98 9.95
N ILE A 50 -0.14 9.38 9.85
CA ILE A 50 -0.31 7.93 9.86
C ILE A 50 -0.88 7.52 8.51
N VAL A 51 -0.19 6.65 7.81
CA VAL A 51 -0.68 6.04 6.57
C VAL A 51 -1.23 4.65 6.88
N ILE A 52 -2.48 4.43 6.56
CA ILE A 52 -3.12 3.10 6.56
C ILE A 52 -3.10 2.63 5.11
N ALA A 53 -2.37 1.55 4.86
CA ALA A 53 -2.12 1.02 3.52
C ALA A 53 -2.79 -0.35 3.34
N GLY A 54 -3.31 -0.59 2.13
CA GLY A 54 -3.69 -1.91 1.66
C GLY A 54 -2.47 -2.72 1.22
N ASP A 55 -2.43 -3.06 -0.06
CA ASP A 55 -1.37 -3.89 -0.63
C ASP A 55 -0.11 -3.10 -1.05
N SER A 56 -0.20 -1.77 -1.14
CA SER A 56 0.87 -0.91 -1.68
C SER A 56 2.11 -0.78 -0.80
N LEU A 57 1.93 -0.72 0.53
CA LEU A 57 3.03 -0.66 1.49
C LEU A 57 2.93 -1.83 2.47
N GLN A 58 4.03 -2.58 2.62
CA GLN A 58 4.06 -3.79 3.45
C GLN A 58 5.32 -3.81 4.33
N HIS A 59 5.20 -4.42 5.51
CA HIS A 59 6.33 -4.63 6.41
C HIS A 59 6.27 -6.05 6.98
N SER A 60 6.75 -7.02 6.21
CA SER A 60 6.76 -8.44 6.58
C SER A 60 8.18 -8.99 6.51
N PRO A 61 9.04 -8.70 7.51
CA PRO A 61 10.44 -9.14 7.48
C PRO A 61 10.59 -10.66 7.54
N GLU A 62 9.62 -11.34 8.13
CA GLU A 62 9.65 -12.80 8.32
C GLU A 62 8.34 -13.48 7.87
N PRO A 63 8.42 -14.74 7.42
CA PRO A 63 7.24 -15.51 7.10
C PRO A 63 6.47 -15.91 8.37
N SER A 64 5.14 -15.79 8.34
CA SER A 64 4.28 -16.29 9.41
C SER A 64 4.45 -17.80 9.63
N GLU A 65 4.31 -18.27 10.87
CA GLU A 65 4.30 -19.69 11.21
C GLU A 65 3.20 -20.50 10.50
N PHE A 66 2.11 -19.84 10.14
CA PHE A 66 0.98 -20.47 9.44
C PHE A 66 1.23 -20.78 7.96
N HIS A 67 2.31 -20.26 7.36
CA HIS A 67 2.65 -20.59 5.99
C HIS A 67 3.30 -21.97 5.90
N SER A 68 2.83 -22.81 4.96
CA SER A 68 3.50 -24.05 4.63
C SER A 68 4.91 -23.82 4.07
N PHE A 69 5.79 -24.82 4.14
CA PHE A 69 7.16 -24.71 3.62
C PHE A 69 7.20 -24.29 2.15
N LEU A 70 6.33 -24.85 1.31
CA LEU A 70 6.26 -24.52 -0.10
C LEU A 70 5.79 -23.08 -0.33
N ALA A 71 4.79 -22.64 0.45
CA ALA A 71 4.30 -21.26 0.40
C ALA A 71 5.40 -20.27 0.82
N LYS A 72 6.14 -20.57 1.90
CA LYS A 72 7.29 -19.75 2.34
C LYS A 72 8.34 -19.60 1.24
N LEU A 73 8.70 -20.70 0.58
CA LEU A 73 9.69 -20.70 -0.49
C LEU A 73 9.22 -19.86 -1.70
N MET A 74 7.96 -20.05 -2.12
CA MET A 74 7.38 -19.31 -3.23
C MET A 74 7.28 -17.81 -2.93
N MET A 75 6.72 -17.44 -1.78
CA MET A 75 6.55 -16.05 -1.37
C MET A 75 7.91 -15.34 -1.16
N LYS A 76 8.91 -16.07 -0.64
CA LYS A 76 10.28 -15.55 -0.53
C LYS A 76 10.85 -15.22 -1.91
N ARG A 77 10.66 -16.13 -2.89
CA ARG A 77 11.10 -15.91 -4.27
C ARG A 77 10.40 -14.73 -4.93
N MET A 78 9.14 -14.48 -4.59
CA MET A 78 8.35 -13.35 -5.09
C MET A 78 8.63 -12.03 -4.34
N GLY A 79 9.48 -12.04 -3.31
CA GLY A 79 9.90 -10.84 -2.60
C GLY A 79 8.93 -10.35 -1.51
N PHE A 80 8.01 -11.20 -1.04
CA PHE A 80 7.02 -10.82 -0.02
C PHE A 80 7.64 -10.62 1.37
N PHE A 81 8.71 -11.33 1.70
CA PHE A 81 9.35 -11.24 3.02
C PHE A 81 10.50 -10.24 2.99
N LYS A 82 10.13 -8.97 3.02
CA LYS A 82 11.08 -7.85 3.12
C LYS A 82 10.55 -6.81 4.10
N PRO A 83 11.41 -6.17 4.88
CA PRO A 83 11.04 -5.01 5.66
C PRO A 83 10.81 -3.81 4.73
N TYR A 84 9.86 -2.94 5.09
CA TYR A 84 9.62 -1.64 4.44
C TYR A 84 9.52 -1.72 2.91
N ASN A 85 8.68 -2.61 2.42
CA ASN A 85 8.60 -2.96 1.00
C ASN A 85 7.40 -2.31 0.31
N VAL A 86 7.55 -2.00 -0.98
CA VAL A 86 6.39 -1.80 -1.85
C VAL A 86 5.80 -3.18 -2.13
N GLY A 87 4.48 -3.31 -2.00
CA GLY A 87 3.83 -4.61 -2.07
C GLY A 87 4.05 -5.33 -3.40
N PRO A 88 4.76 -6.48 -3.41
CA PRO A 88 5.07 -7.18 -4.65
C PRO A 88 3.83 -7.68 -5.38
N GLY A 89 2.77 -8.02 -4.65
CA GLY A 89 1.48 -8.36 -5.23
C GLY A 89 0.82 -7.16 -5.93
N TRP A 90 0.87 -5.99 -5.30
CA TRP A 90 0.35 -4.76 -5.89
C TRP A 90 1.10 -4.38 -7.17
N LEU A 91 2.44 -4.41 -7.14
CA LEU A 91 3.26 -4.15 -8.32
C LEU A 91 2.98 -5.15 -9.46
N GLN A 92 2.90 -6.45 -9.13
CA GLN A 92 2.81 -7.52 -10.12
C GLN A 92 1.40 -7.68 -10.71
N PHE A 93 0.35 -7.46 -9.93
CA PHE A 93 -1.02 -7.76 -10.35
C PHE A 93 -1.87 -6.51 -10.59
N ALA A 94 -1.62 -5.44 -9.87
CA ALA A 94 -2.37 -4.19 -10.03
C ALA A 94 -1.69 -3.17 -10.96
N HIS A 95 -0.42 -3.37 -11.29
CA HIS A 95 0.37 -2.59 -12.24
C HIS A 95 0.26 -1.06 -12.04
N PRO A 96 0.58 -0.53 -10.84
CA PRO A 96 0.59 0.91 -10.62
C PRO A 96 1.61 1.59 -11.54
N THR A 97 1.36 2.84 -11.89
CA THR A 97 2.34 3.65 -12.65
C THR A 97 3.44 4.18 -11.73
N ALA A 98 4.54 4.61 -12.34
CA ALA A 98 5.63 5.30 -11.63
C ALA A 98 5.10 6.56 -10.90
N ASP A 99 4.08 7.25 -11.44
CA ASP A 99 3.52 8.44 -10.82
C ASP A 99 2.72 8.07 -9.55
N ASP A 100 2.01 6.95 -9.52
CA ASP A 100 1.37 6.47 -8.30
C ASP A 100 2.41 6.16 -7.21
N VAL A 101 3.49 5.45 -7.56
CA VAL A 101 4.59 5.17 -6.62
C VAL A 101 5.27 6.47 -6.14
N ARG A 102 5.54 7.40 -7.06
CA ARG A 102 6.15 8.70 -6.73
C ARG A 102 5.28 9.52 -5.79
N SER A 103 3.96 9.48 -5.97
CA SER A 103 3.03 10.23 -5.14
C SER A 103 3.09 9.84 -3.65
N VAL A 104 3.55 8.63 -3.32
CA VAL A 104 3.77 8.21 -1.94
C VAL A 104 4.96 8.95 -1.31
N LEU A 105 6.03 9.21 -2.08
CA LEU A 105 7.19 9.98 -1.61
C LEU A 105 6.85 11.45 -1.30
N GLU A 106 5.80 11.98 -1.92
CA GLU A 106 5.32 13.35 -1.68
C GLU A 106 4.51 13.48 -0.38
N LEU A 107 4.04 12.37 0.19
CA LEU A 107 3.32 12.36 1.45
C LEU A 107 4.28 12.55 2.63
N ASP A 108 3.80 13.26 3.66
CA ASP A 108 4.49 13.32 4.95
C ASP A 108 3.81 12.36 5.93
N PHE A 109 4.61 11.42 6.47
CA PHE A 109 4.10 10.45 7.43
C PHE A 109 5.23 9.86 8.30
N GLU A 110 4.92 9.71 9.58
CA GLU A 110 5.78 9.10 10.58
C GLU A 110 5.46 7.61 10.80
N HIS A 111 4.24 7.18 10.49
CA HIS A 111 3.76 5.84 10.79
C HIS A 111 3.10 5.20 9.58
N VAL A 112 3.24 3.87 9.44
CA VAL A 112 2.51 3.06 8.47
C VAL A 112 1.83 1.91 9.18
N LEU A 113 0.53 1.75 8.94
CA LEU A 113 -0.28 0.62 9.37
C LEU A 113 -0.65 -0.17 8.11
N PRO A 114 0.15 -1.16 7.73
CA PRO A 114 -0.13 -1.96 6.54
C PRO A 114 -1.19 -3.02 6.85
N CYS A 115 -1.93 -3.46 5.83
CA CYS A 115 -2.80 -4.63 5.98
C CYS A 115 -2.02 -5.95 5.99
N HIS A 116 -0.77 -5.95 5.51
CA HIS A 116 0.13 -7.10 5.52
C HIS A 116 1.43 -6.79 6.29
N GLY A 117 1.63 -7.56 7.36
CA GLY A 117 2.80 -7.45 8.22
C GLY A 117 2.60 -6.55 9.43
N ASP A 118 3.71 -6.07 10.00
CA ASP A 118 3.72 -5.33 11.25
C ASP A 118 3.59 -3.82 11.03
N ALA A 119 3.02 -3.13 12.02
CA ALA A 119 2.98 -1.67 12.03
C ALA A 119 4.39 -1.08 12.10
N VAL A 120 4.63 -0.02 11.34
CA VAL A 120 5.88 0.75 11.39
C VAL A 120 5.64 2.04 12.15
N ILE A 121 6.23 2.14 13.33
CA ILE A 121 6.06 3.28 14.23
C ILE A 121 7.34 4.12 14.22
N GLY A 122 7.19 5.40 13.86
CA GLY A 122 8.28 6.38 13.78
C GLY A 122 9.21 6.22 12.58
N GLY A 123 9.48 7.33 11.88
CA GLY A 123 10.38 7.39 10.74
C GLY A 123 9.99 6.52 9.54
N ALA A 124 8.70 6.22 9.38
CA ALA A 124 8.24 5.28 8.36
C ALA A 124 8.57 5.77 6.95
N LYS A 125 8.41 7.05 6.66
CA LYS A 125 8.74 7.64 5.34
C LYS A 125 10.17 7.33 4.93
N ASP A 126 11.14 7.55 5.82
CA ASP A 126 12.55 7.32 5.52
C ASP A 126 12.87 5.82 5.38
N LYS A 127 12.20 4.97 6.15
CA LYS A 127 12.36 3.51 6.07
C LYS A 127 11.83 2.95 4.76
N PHE A 128 10.70 3.45 4.23
CA PHE A 128 10.12 3.01 2.97
C PHE A 128 10.76 3.66 1.73
N ARG A 129 11.41 4.82 1.89
CA ARG A 129 12.01 5.58 0.77
C ARG A 129 12.89 4.73 -0.14
N PRO A 130 13.85 3.89 0.35
CA PRO A 130 14.72 3.11 -0.54
C PRO A 130 13.95 2.14 -1.44
N ALA A 131 12.87 1.53 -0.95
CA ALA A 131 12.03 0.63 -1.75
C ALA A 131 11.25 1.41 -2.81
N LEU A 132 10.60 2.53 -2.43
CA LEU A 132 9.86 3.39 -3.36
C LEU A 132 10.78 3.94 -4.48
N GLU A 133 11.97 4.45 -4.14
CA GLU A 133 12.95 4.93 -5.12
C GLU A 133 13.50 3.81 -5.99
N GLY A 134 13.62 2.60 -5.45
CA GLY A 134 14.04 1.40 -6.18
C GLY A 134 13.05 1.06 -7.31
N GLU A 135 11.76 1.07 -7.02
CA GLU A 135 10.72 0.82 -8.02
C GLU A 135 10.70 1.89 -9.13
N LEU A 136 10.92 3.16 -8.78
CA LEU A 136 11.00 4.24 -9.76
C LEU A 136 12.17 4.09 -10.73
N LYS A 137 13.31 3.52 -10.29
CA LYS A 137 14.45 3.25 -11.15
C LYS A 137 14.20 2.07 -12.10
N GLY A 138 13.41 1.08 -11.66
CA GLY A 138 13.03 -0.08 -12.48
C GLY A 138 12.06 0.25 -13.62
N CYS A 139 11.28 1.33 -13.49
CA CYS A 139 10.32 1.76 -14.52
C CYS A 139 10.97 2.49 -15.72
N HIS A 140 12.28 2.75 -15.69
CA HIS A 140 13.01 3.46 -16.78
C HIS A 140 13.77 2.51 -17.73
N THR A 141 13.58 1.21 -17.59
CA THR A 141 14.13 0.20 -18.51
C THR A 141 13.02 -0.56 -19.21
#